data_a3630de95163c756560a92690b7959e7
#
_entry.id   a3630de95163c756560a92690b7959e7
#
_cell.length_a   1.000
_cell.length_b   1.000
_cell.length_c   1.000
_cell.angle_alpha   90.00
_cell.angle_beta   90.00
_cell.angle_gamma   90.00
#
_symmetry.space_group_name_H-M   'P 1'
#
loop_
_entity.id
_entity.type
_entity.pdbx_description
1 polymer ?
#
loop_
_entity_poly.entity_id
_entity_poly.type
_entity_poly.pdbx_seq_one_letter_code
_entity_poly.pdbx_strand_id
1 'polypeptide(L)'
;FLVIPLLHLIVGCSGQDKFIEINVQLDEFGLTKVSEVDPLPKMPVEKGYVYQSSSKRNVFERFSQPSQDTSYSKEKVTNPDLLRPKQPLEFFELLSLKMVGSLKSKTDVWALIVDSNGSINKVRKGDFVGKNYGQVIDIKDTQVIILEKISDRRGGWFGQRQVVTLEK
;
A
#
# COMPACT_ATOMS: atom_id res chain seq x y z
N PHE A 1 -3.76 95.50 37.66
CA PHE A 1 -4.91 94.61 38.07
C PHE A 1 -4.86 93.38 37.23
N LEU A 2 -4.76 92.25 37.87
CA LEU A 2 -5.12 90.89 37.37
C LEU A 2 -4.06 90.26 36.49
N VAL A 3 -2.91 89.87 37.08
CA VAL A 3 -1.99 88.88 36.50
C VAL A 3 -1.59 87.91 37.60
N ILE A 4 -2.43 87.00 37.90
CA ILE A 4 -2.28 85.73 38.60
C ILE A 4 -3.62 84.99 38.35
N PRO A 5 -3.77 83.85 37.76
CA PRO A 5 -3.01 82.58 37.92
C PRO A 5 -2.91 81.77 36.64
N LEU A 6 -1.68 81.56 36.16
CA LEU A 6 -1.52 80.51 35.16
C LEU A 6 -0.26 79.68 35.53
N LEU A 7 -0.24 79.21 36.76
CA LEU A 7 0.89 78.38 37.22
C LEU A 7 0.43 77.16 37.99
N HIS A 8 -0.53 76.43 37.45
CA HIS A 8 -0.86 75.12 38.02
C HIS A 8 -1.39 74.18 36.97
N LEU A 9 -0.53 73.61 36.15
CA LEU A 9 -0.82 72.42 35.39
C LEU A 9 0.43 71.80 34.81
N ILE A 10 1.43 71.48 35.67
CA ILE A 10 2.42 70.47 35.32
C ILE A 10 2.56 69.53 36.51
N VAL A 11 1.52 68.71 36.70
CA VAL A 11 1.69 67.47 37.44
C VAL A 11 1.98 66.40 36.39
N GLY A 12 3.23 66.28 36.08
CA GLY A 12 3.74 65.19 35.26
C GLY A 12 3.54 63.86 35.98
N CYS A 13 2.90 62.94 35.32
CA CYS A 13 2.80 61.55 35.74
C CYS A 13 4.20 60.98 36.01
N SER A 14 4.58 60.81 37.25
CA SER A 14 5.67 59.98 37.67
C SER A 14 5.28 58.48 37.59
N GLY A 15 5.34 57.97 36.37
CA GLY A 15 5.11 56.54 36.12
C GLY A 15 6.38 55.70 36.13
N GLN A 16 7.38 56.09 36.91
CA GLN A 16 8.68 55.43 36.91
C GLN A 16 8.85 54.29 37.92
N ASP A 17 7.93 54.17 38.86
CA ASP A 17 8.18 53.26 39.98
C ASP A 17 7.90 51.78 39.68
N LYS A 18 7.09 51.51 38.67
CA LYS A 18 6.76 50.12 38.29
C LYS A 18 7.87 49.36 37.58
N PHE A 19 8.78 50.09 36.92
CA PHE A 19 9.91 49.45 36.21
C PHE A 19 11.09 49.12 37.11
N ILE A 20 11.20 49.87 38.25
CA ILE A 20 12.28 49.63 39.22
C ILE A 20 12.06 48.28 39.93
N GLU A 21 10.81 47.96 40.29
CA GLU A 21 10.50 46.73 40.96
C GLU A 21 10.70 45.49 40.07
N ILE A 22 10.41 45.64 38.76
CA ILE A 22 10.65 44.56 37.78
C ILE A 22 12.17 44.36 37.56
N ASN A 23 12.94 45.43 37.51
CA ASN A 23 14.39 45.31 37.35
C ASN A 23 15.06 44.66 38.56
N VAL A 24 14.58 44.96 39.76
CA VAL A 24 15.09 44.33 41.00
C VAL A 24 14.76 42.82 41.00
N GLN A 25 13.56 42.44 40.54
CA GLN A 25 13.24 41.02 40.40
C GLN A 25 14.06 40.31 39.34
N LEU A 26 14.34 40.97 38.22
CA LEU A 26 15.22 40.42 37.17
C LEU A 26 16.65 40.22 37.66
N ASP A 27 17.17 41.14 38.47
CA ASP A 27 18.49 41.00 39.06
C ASP A 27 18.56 39.86 40.08
N GLU A 28 17.48 39.68 40.85
CA GLU A 28 17.38 38.55 41.77
C GLU A 28 17.31 37.19 41.05
N PHE A 29 16.63 37.11 39.93
CA PHE A 29 16.65 35.94 39.06
C PHE A 29 18.00 35.73 38.35
N GLY A 30 18.70 36.81 37.99
CA GLY A 30 20.04 36.78 37.38
C GLY A 30 21.14 36.36 38.37
N LEU A 31 20.91 36.57 39.69
CA LEU A 31 21.85 36.18 40.76
C LEU A 31 21.61 34.75 41.27
N THR A 32 20.55 34.07 40.81
CA THR A 32 20.45 32.64 41.04
C THR A 32 21.68 32.01 40.38
N LYS A 33 22.67 31.63 41.22
CA LYS A 33 23.84 30.89 40.76
C LYS A 33 23.37 29.85 39.77
N VAL A 34 23.78 30.01 38.52
CA VAL A 34 23.69 28.94 37.55
C VAL A 34 24.37 27.76 38.24
N SER A 35 23.56 26.83 38.74
CA SER A 35 24.07 25.58 39.28
C SER A 35 25.03 25.04 38.24
N GLU A 36 26.24 24.79 38.64
CA GLU A 36 27.28 24.21 37.80
C GLU A 36 26.68 22.98 37.16
N VAL A 37 26.29 23.14 35.88
CA VAL A 37 25.62 22.08 35.13
C VAL A 37 26.70 21.00 34.93
N ASP A 38 26.52 19.86 35.49
CA ASP A 38 27.40 18.71 35.29
C ASP A 38 27.72 18.59 33.78
N PRO A 39 29.00 18.49 33.42
CA PRO A 39 29.37 18.37 32.00
C PRO A 39 28.65 17.17 31.40
N LEU A 40 28.01 17.36 30.27
CA LEU A 40 27.30 16.31 29.55
C LEU A 40 28.18 15.04 29.49
N PRO A 41 27.64 13.87 29.81
CA PRO A 41 28.39 12.64 29.70
C PRO A 41 28.96 12.52 28.29
N LYS A 42 30.26 12.25 28.21
CA LYS A 42 30.90 12.02 26.90
C LYS A 42 30.18 10.88 26.21
N MET A 43 29.42 11.19 25.16
CA MET A 43 28.83 10.17 24.34
C MET A 43 29.93 9.26 23.79
N PRO A 44 29.85 7.95 23.97
CA PRO A 44 30.77 7.05 23.32
C PRO A 44 30.69 7.32 21.82
N VAL A 45 31.83 7.59 21.20
CA VAL A 45 31.91 7.69 19.74
C VAL A 45 31.62 6.29 19.22
N GLU A 46 30.36 6.04 18.85
CA GLU A 46 30.02 4.81 18.18
C GLU A 46 30.84 4.72 16.90
N LYS A 47 31.62 3.67 16.78
CA LYS A 47 32.33 3.37 15.53
C LYS A 47 31.26 3.28 14.45
N GLY A 48 31.26 4.21 13.53
CA GLY A 48 30.29 4.24 12.43
C GLY A 48 30.19 2.85 11.81
N TYR A 49 28.96 2.33 11.73
CA TYR A 49 28.72 1.04 11.09
C TYR A 49 29.07 1.16 9.61
N VAL A 50 30.12 0.45 9.21
CA VAL A 50 30.45 0.33 7.79
C VAL A 50 29.55 -0.72 7.18
N TYR A 51 28.66 -0.31 6.31
CA TYR A 51 27.77 -1.22 5.60
C TYR A 51 28.56 -2.17 4.71
N GLN A 52 28.70 -3.41 5.12
CA GLN A 52 29.45 -4.46 4.42
C GLN A 52 28.57 -5.32 3.52
N SER A 53 27.32 -4.97 3.37
CA SER A 53 26.36 -5.78 2.61
C SER A 53 26.12 -5.28 1.17
N SER A 54 27.04 -4.47 0.65
CA SER A 54 26.96 -3.99 -0.75
C SER A 54 27.02 -5.12 -1.78
N SER A 55 27.62 -6.26 -1.41
CA SER A 55 27.67 -7.48 -2.24
C SER A 55 26.46 -8.41 -2.02
N LYS A 56 25.62 -8.12 -1.02
CA LYS A 56 24.39 -8.87 -0.80
C LYS A 56 23.30 -8.33 -1.71
N ARG A 57 22.31 -9.17 -1.95
CA ARG A 57 21.16 -8.84 -2.77
C ARG A 57 20.52 -7.52 -2.34
N ASN A 58 20.27 -6.63 -3.30
CA ASN A 58 19.56 -5.37 -3.07
C ASN A 58 18.11 -5.67 -2.64
N VAL A 59 17.69 -5.19 -1.48
CA VAL A 59 16.33 -5.39 -0.95
C VAL A 59 15.25 -4.67 -1.78
N PHE A 60 15.65 -3.72 -2.61
CA PHE A 60 14.76 -3.00 -3.52
C PHE A 60 14.73 -3.60 -4.93
N GLU A 61 15.58 -4.56 -5.23
CA GLU A 61 15.42 -5.36 -6.44
C GLU A 61 14.19 -6.23 -6.29
N ARG A 62 13.32 -6.17 -7.29
CA ARG A 62 12.19 -7.09 -7.34
C ARG A 62 12.71 -8.51 -7.20
N PHE A 63 12.14 -9.25 -6.26
CA PHE A 63 12.40 -10.67 -6.15
C PHE A 63 11.93 -11.33 -7.44
N SER A 64 12.82 -11.46 -8.40
CA SER A 64 12.65 -12.40 -9.48
C SER A 64 12.77 -13.77 -8.83
N GLN A 65 11.67 -14.32 -8.30
CA GLN A 65 11.64 -15.76 -8.13
C GLN A 65 12.10 -16.32 -9.46
N PRO A 66 13.02 -17.33 -9.48
CA PRO A 66 13.20 -18.11 -10.66
C PRO A 66 11.79 -18.60 -11.00
N SER A 67 11.18 -17.92 -11.93
CA SER A 67 9.88 -18.28 -12.46
C SER A 67 10.06 -19.71 -12.94
N GLN A 68 9.50 -20.66 -12.17
CA GLN A 68 9.09 -21.89 -12.81
C GLN A 68 8.30 -21.42 -14.02
N ASP A 69 8.91 -21.45 -15.17
CA ASP A 69 8.45 -21.10 -16.50
C ASP A 69 6.94 -20.81 -16.66
N THR A 70 6.42 -19.87 -15.91
CA THR A 70 5.24 -19.14 -16.31
C THR A 70 5.78 -18.00 -17.18
N SER A 71 6.27 -18.35 -18.35
CA SER A 71 6.45 -17.39 -19.41
C SER A 71 5.09 -16.78 -19.66
N TYR A 72 4.86 -15.63 -18.99
CA TYR A 72 3.78 -14.73 -19.38
C TYR A 72 4.14 -14.21 -20.77
N SER A 73 4.05 -15.07 -21.77
CA SER A 73 4.01 -14.61 -23.13
C SER A 73 2.74 -13.77 -23.20
N LYS A 74 2.92 -12.45 -23.24
CA LYS A 74 1.85 -11.53 -23.57
C LYS A 74 1.39 -11.84 -24.99
N GLU A 75 0.62 -12.89 -25.12
CA GLU A 75 0.05 -13.31 -26.37
C GLU A 75 -1.02 -12.29 -26.70
N LYS A 76 -0.87 -11.62 -27.86
CA LYS A 76 -1.88 -10.71 -28.35
C LYS A 76 -3.13 -11.53 -28.63
N VAL A 77 -4.18 -11.29 -27.88
CA VAL A 77 -5.46 -12.01 -28.00
C VAL A 77 -6.48 -11.14 -28.67
N THR A 78 -7.43 -11.81 -29.32
CA THR A 78 -8.61 -11.14 -29.88
C THR A 78 -9.45 -10.51 -28.78
N ASN A 79 -10.07 -9.38 -29.07
CA ASN A 79 -10.99 -8.71 -28.15
C ASN A 79 -12.02 -9.70 -27.59
N PRO A 80 -12.37 -9.60 -26.30
CA PRO A 80 -13.44 -10.41 -25.75
C PRO A 80 -14.77 -10.01 -26.40
N ASP A 81 -15.65 -11.00 -26.55
CA ASP A 81 -17.02 -10.72 -26.97
C ASP A 81 -17.79 -10.12 -25.79
N LEU A 82 -18.07 -8.82 -25.87
CA LEU A 82 -18.79 -8.08 -24.83
C LEU A 82 -20.30 -8.24 -24.92
N LEU A 83 -20.83 -8.77 -26.04
CA LEU A 83 -22.25 -8.88 -26.28
C LEU A 83 -22.84 -10.22 -25.80
N ARG A 84 -22.02 -11.21 -25.51
CA ARG A 84 -22.48 -12.49 -25.01
C ARG A 84 -22.99 -12.40 -23.55
N PRO A 85 -24.01 -13.17 -23.18
CA PRO A 85 -24.42 -13.28 -21.78
C PRO A 85 -23.27 -13.86 -20.94
N LYS A 86 -23.04 -13.27 -19.77
CA LYS A 86 -22.02 -13.74 -18.82
C LYS A 86 -22.47 -15.04 -18.16
N GLN A 87 -21.53 -15.96 -17.97
CA GLN A 87 -21.73 -17.16 -17.18
C GLN A 87 -21.64 -16.86 -15.67
N PRO A 88 -22.23 -17.70 -14.80
CA PRO A 88 -22.29 -17.43 -13.35
C PRO A 88 -20.93 -17.15 -12.71
N LEU A 89 -19.87 -17.86 -13.10
CA LEU A 89 -18.53 -17.69 -12.55
C LEU A 89 -17.78 -16.44 -13.04
N GLU A 90 -18.28 -15.73 -14.04
CA GLU A 90 -17.71 -14.47 -14.51
C GLU A 90 -18.05 -13.26 -13.61
N PHE A 91 -18.91 -13.43 -12.63
CA PHE A 91 -19.22 -12.40 -11.64
C PHE A 91 -18.23 -12.37 -10.48
N PHE A 92 -17.40 -13.39 -10.35
CA PHE A 92 -16.42 -13.55 -9.28
C PHE A 92 -15.00 -13.25 -9.78
N GLU A 93 -14.14 -12.82 -8.87
CA GLU A 93 -12.71 -12.70 -9.17
C GLU A 93 -12.06 -14.08 -9.24
N LEU A 94 -11.14 -14.28 -10.18
CA LEU A 94 -10.50 -15.58 -10.35
C LEU A 94 -9.79 -16.08 -9.07
N LEU A 95 -9.21 -15.15 -8.30
CA LEU A 95 -8.55 -15.46 -7.03
C LEU A 95 -9.50 -15.94 -5.92
N SER A 96 -10.79 -15.65 -6.04
CA SER A 96 -11.80 -16.12 -5.09
C SER A 96 -12.39 -17.49 -5.46
N LEU A 97 -12.03 -18.01 -6.63
CA LEU A 97 -12.49 -19.29 -7.12
C LEU A 97 -11.51 -20.40 -6.74
N LYS A 98 -12.01 -21.51 -6.21
CA LYS A 98 -11.19 -22.62 -5.75
C LYS A 98 -11.62 -23.91 -6.46
N MET A 99 -10.66 -24.66 -6.96
CA MET A 99 -10.94 -25.99 -7.48
C MET A 99 -11.06 -26.97 -6.32
N VAL A 100 -12.14 -27.73 -6.28
CA VAL A 100 -12.39 -28.75 -5.23
C VAL A 100 -12.39 -30.17 -5.78
N GLY A 101 -12.34 -30.33 -7.09
CA GLY A 101 -12.26 -31.65 -7.71
C GLY A 101 -12.34 -31.60 -9.23
N SER A 102 -12.18 -32.75 -9.84
CA SER A 102 -12.42 -32.98 -11.26
C SER A 102 -13.33 -34.19 -11.47
N LEU A 103 -14.15 -34.11 -12.51
CA LEU A 103 -14.99 -35.22 -12.96
C LEU A 103 -14.58 -35.60 -14.37
N LYS A 104 -14.28 -36.86 -14.56
CA LYS A 104 -13.88 -37.38 -15.86
C LYS A 104 -14.88 -38.40 -16.35
N SER A 105 -15.36 -38.23 -17.55
CA SER A 105 -16.16 -39.18 -18.30
C SER A 105 -15.37 -39.72 -19.46
N LYS A 106 -15.96 -40.64 -20.24
CA LYS A 106 -15.31 -41.22 -21.43
C LYS A 106 -14.95 -40.16 -22.47
N THR A 107 -15.74 -39.10 -22.57
CA THR A 107 -15.63 -38.05 -23.60
C THR A 107 -15.28 -36.67 -23.05
N ASP A 108 -15.57 -36.41 -21.78
CA ASP A 108 -15.51 -35.07 -21.22
C ASP A 108 -14.79 -35.02 -19.88
N VAL A 109 -14.12 -33.90 -19.63
CA VAL A 109 -13.51 -33.58 -18.34
C VAL A 109 -14.12 -32.29 -17.82
N TRP A 110 -14.58 -32.29 -16.58
CA TRP A 110 -15.09 -31.12 -15.89
C TRP A 110 -14.26 -30.83 -14.65
N ALA A 111 -14.10 -29.58 -14.34
CA ALA A 111 -13.61 -29.15 -13.04
C ALA A 111 -14.80 -28.70 -12.18
N LEU A 112 -14.69 -28.98 -10.88
CA LEU A 112 -15.60 -28.48 -9.87
C LEU A 112 -14.95 -27.26 -9.21
N ILE A 113 -15.58 -26.11 -9.37
CA ILE A 113 -15.09 -24.83 -8.84
C ILE A 113 -16.10 -24.32 -7.83
N VAL A 114 -15.61 -23.98 -6.64
CA VAL A 114 -16.39 -23.31 -5.58
C VAL A 114 -16.18 -21.80 -5.72
N ASP A 115 -17.28 -21.08 -5.68
CA ASP A 115 -17.29 -19.62 -5.63
C ASP A 115 -17.23 -19.10 -4.18
N SER A 116 -17.11 -17.79 -4.00
CA SER A 116 -17.06 -17.15 -2.67
C SER A 116 -18.34 -17.31 -1.85
N ASN A 117 -19.45 -17.73 -2.48
CA ASN A 117 -20.71 -18.01 -1.80
C ASN A 117 -20.82 -19.47 -1.34
N GLY A 118 -19.80 -20.29 -1.63
CA GLY A 118 -19.80 -21.72 -1.32
C GLY A 118 -20.54 -22.59 -2.34
N SER A 119 -21.00 -22.03 -3.46
CA SER A 119 -21.69 -22.79 -4.50
C SER A 119 -20.70 -23.54 -5.39
N ILE A 120 -20.97 -24.82 -5.62
CA ILE A 120 -20.14 -25.65 -6.49
C ILE A 120 -20.65 -25.55 -7.93
N ASN A 121 -19.79 -25.09 -8.81
CA ASN A 121 -20.08 -24.94 -10.23
C ASN A 121 -19.24 -25.92 -11.06
N LYS A 122 -19.85 -26.53 -12.03
CA LYS A 122 -19.20 -27.46 -12.95
C LYS A 122 -18.80 -26.72 -14.21
N VAL A 123 -17.51 -26.71 -14.54
CA VAL A 123 -16.95 -26.07 -15.74
C VAL A 123 -16.20 -27.05 -16.63
N ARG A 124 -16.23 -26.79 -17.91
CA ARG A 124 -15.52 -27.56 -18.95
C ARG A 124 -14.61 -26.67 -19.77
N LYS A 125 -13.78 -27.28 -20.58
CA LYS A 125 -12.96 -26.56 -21.55
C LYS A 125 -13.85 -25.70 -22.47
N GLY A 126 -13.47 -24.41 -22.61
CA GLY A 126 -14.22 -23.41 -23.38
C GLY A 126 -15.17 -22.55 -22.57
N ASP A 127 -15.54 -22.95 -21.33
CA ASP A 127 -16.36 -22.13 -20.45
C ASP A 127 -15.60 -20.91 -19.95
N PHE A 128 -16.36 -19.89 -19.49
CA PHE A 128 -15.81 -18.65 -19.04
C PHE A 128 -15.90 -18.52 -17.50
N VAL A 129 -14.81 -18.04 -16.90
CA VAL A 129 -14.68 -17.88 -15.45
C VAL A 129 -13.86 -16.63 -15.13
N GLY A 130 -14.21 -15.95 -14.04
CA GLY A 130 -13.51 -14.77 -13.60
C GLY A 130 -13.92 -13.48 -14.33
N LYS A 131 -13.79 -12.35 -13.66
CA LYS A 131 -14.21 -11.03 -14.17
C LYS A 131 -13.47 -10.57 -15.41
N ASN A 132 -12.27 -11.08 -15.65
CA ASN A 132 -11.37 -10.67 -16.72
C ASN A 132 -11.53 -11.53 -17.99
N TYR A 133 -12.76 -11.94 -18.31
CA TYR A 133 -13.07 -12.77 -19.49
C TYR A 133 -12.19 -14.02 -19.59
N GLY A 134 -11.89 -14.63 -18.45
CA GLY A 134 -11.07 -15.83 -18.39
C GLY A 134 -11.76 -17.01 -19.08
N GLN A 135 -11.07 -17.64 -20.02
CA GLN A 135 -11.56 -18.84 -20.70
C GLN A 135 -10.80 -20.06 -20.25
N VAL A 136 -11.51 -21.13 -19.88
CA VAL A 136 -10.89 -22.41 -19.53
C VAL A 136 -10.29 -23.03 -20.79
N ILE A 137 -8.95 -23.14 -20.84
CA ILE A 137 -8.23 -23.70 -21.97
C ILE A 137 -7.87 -25.17 -21.78
N ASP A 138 -7.65 -25.57 -20.52
CA ASP A 138 -7.34 -26.97 -20.21
C ASP A 138 -7.73 -27.34 -18.78
N ILE A 139 -8.09 -28.61 -18.55
CA ILE A 139 -8.46 -29.15 -17.24
C ILE A 139 -7.64 -30.41 -17.00
N LYS A 140 -6.85 -30.41 -15.92
CA LYS A 140 -6.09 -31.54 -15.43
C LYS A 140 -6.68 -32.03 -14.10
N ASP A 141 -6.26 -33.18 -13.63
CA ASP A 141 -6.82 -33.79 -12.39
C ASP A 141 -6.71 -32.87 -11.16
N THR A 142 -5.66 -32.04 -11.09
CA THR A 142 -5.37 -31.20 -9.91
C THR A 142 -5.33 -29.70 -10.23
N GLN A 143 -5.57 -29.30 -11.48
CA GLN A 143 -5.47 -27.89 -11.87
C GLN A 143 -6.32 -27.56 -13.09
N VAL A 144 -6.79 -26.34 -13.14
CA VAL A 144 -7.48 -25.76 -14.30
C VAL A 144 -6.61 -24.63 -14.85
N ILE A 145 -6.37 -24.63 -16.15
CA ILE A 145 -5.62 -23.58 -16.84
C ILE A 145 -6.61 -22.64 -17.51
N ILE A 146 -6.52 -21.38 -17.21
CA ILE A 146 -7.43 -20.33 -17.65
C ILE A 146 -6.63 -19.24 -18.35
N LEU A 147 -7.15 -18.76 -19.47
CA LEU A 147 -6.60 -17.63 -20.20
C LEU A 147 -7.47 -16.40 -19.91
N GLU A 148 -7.00 -15.49 -19.07
CA GLU A 148 -7.63 -14.20 -18.83
C GLU A 148 -7.27 -13.21 -19.94
N LYS A 149 -8.23 -12.35 -20.30
CA LYS A 149 -8.00 -11.26 -21.26
C LYS A 149 -7.96 -9.94 -20.50
N ILE A 150 -6.79 -9.31 -20.50
CA ILE A 150 -6.55 -8.06 -19.79
C ILE A 150 -6.40 -6.93 -20.80
N SER A 151 -7.14 -5.84 -20.58
CA SER A 151 -7.05 -4.65 -21.42
C SER A 151 -5.72 -3.94 -21.24
N ASP A 152 -5.06 -3.59 -22.33
CA ASP A 152 -3.94 -2.65 -22.33
C ASP A 152 -4.50 -1.22 -22.30
N ARG A 153 -3.81 -0.31 -21.61
CA ARG A 153 -4.15 1.12 -21.56
C ARG A 153 -4.21 1.80 -22.93
N ARG A 154 -3.68 1.14 -23.96
CA ARG A 154 -3.66 1.60 -25.36
C ARG A 154 -4.81 1.07 -26.20
N GLY A 155 -5.80 0.42 -25.58
CA GLY A 155 -6.97 -0.15 -26.27
C GLY A 155 -6.75 -1.53 -26.87
N GLY A 156 -5.61 -2.17 -26.60
CA GLY A 156 -5.36 -3.56 -26.96
C GLY A 156 -5.76 -4.55 -25.87
N TRP A 157 -5.73 -5.83 -26.19
CA TRP A 157 -5.95 -6.93 -25.25
C TRP A 157 -4.78 -7.91 -25.29
N PHE A 158 -4.37 -8.40 -24.13
CA PHE A 158 -3.39 -9.45 -24.01
C PHE A 158 -3.90 -10.60 -23.15
N GLY A 159 -3.50 -11.81 -23.47
CA GLY A 159 -3.82 -13.01 -22.72
C GLY A 159 -2.84 -13.22 -21.59
N GLN A 160 -3.36 -13.54 -20.41
CA GLN A 160 -2.58 -13.98 -19.29
C GLN A 160 -3.07 -15.35 -18.83
N ARG A 161 -2.16 -16.33 -18.79
CA ARG A 161 -2.49 -17.65 -18.29
C ARG A 161 -2.49 -17.65 -16.78
N GLN A 162 -3.54 -18.19 -16.19
CA GLN A 162 -3.70 -18.40 -14.76
C GLN A 162 -3.97 -19.87 -14.49
N VAL A 163 -3.55 -20.33 -13.33
CA VAL A 163 -3.75 -21.72 -12.91
C VAL A 163 -4.49 -21.73 -11.58
N VAL A 164 -5.64 -22.38 -11.58
CA VAL A 164 -6.40 -22.64 -10.35
C VAL A 164 -6.11 -24.08 -9.94
N THR A 165 -5.50 -24.28 -8.78
CA THR A 165 -5.11 -25.59 -8.27
C THR A 165 -6.15 -26.16 -7.33
N LEU A 166 -6.20 -27.49 -7.22
CA LEU A 166 -7.01 -28.21 -6.27
C LEU A 166 -6.61 -27.82 -4.83
N GLU A 167 -7.59 -27.35 -4.06
CA GLU A 167 -7.41 -27.12 -2.63
C GLU A 167 -7.38 -28.47 -1.89
N LYS A 168 -6.36 -28.67 -1.05
CA LYS A 168 -6.22 -29.88 -0.22
C LYS A 168 -6.85 -29.68 1.15
#